data_295e6eb5ce0aa3f715fd2780b6d6541b
#
_entry.id   295e6eb5ce0aa3f715fd2780b6d6541b
#
_cell.length_a   1.000
_cell.length_b   1.000
_cell.length_c   1.000
_cell.angle_alpha   90.00
_cell.angle_beta   90.00
_cell.angle_gamma   90.00
#
_symmetry.space_group_name_H-M   'P 1'
#
loop_
_entity.id
_entity.type
_entity.pdbx_description
1 polymer ?
#
loop_
_entity_poly.entity_id
_entity_poly.type
_entity_poly.pdbx_seq_one_letter_code
_entity_poly.pdbx_strand_id
1 'polypeptide(L)'
;MNSNTTSSLAPGTILHGEVYNYKITKVLGQGSYGITYLAETVNINEATCLVAIKELFIREACTRTGTTVNTGNAGTDFAYFKQKFEKEALHIKTLNHPNIVRSAETFKANNTVYFVMEFINGESLSNRIARLGRLSESEALNITRQIGATLRHMHAHNMLHLDVKPD
;
A
#
# COMPACT_ATOMS: atom_id res chain seq x y z
N MET A 1 3.08 -30.99 13.90
CA MET A 1 2.41 -30.50 12.69
C MET A 1 2.77 -29.04 12.54
N ASN A 2 3.73 -28.73 11.65
CA ASN A 2 4.11 -27.34 11.39
C ASN A 2 2.99 -26.69 10.56
N SER A 3 2.07 -25.97 11.21
CA SER A 3 1.21 -25.04 10.49
C SER A 3 2.10 -23.91 9.96
N ASN A 4 2.41 -23.94 8.67
CA ASN A 4 2.97 -22.79 7.96
C ASN A 4 1.94 -21.66 8.05
N THR A 5 2.01 -20.87 9.11
CA THR A 5 1.27 -19.62 9.24
C THR A 5 1.91 -18.60 8.29
N THR A 6 1.51 -18.64 7.03
CA THR A 6 1.86 -17.56 6.09
C THR A 6 1.17 -16.29 6.55
N SER A 7 1.93 -15.24 6.82
CA SER A 7 1.39 -13.93 7.22
C SER A 7 0.58 -13.27 6.11
N SER A 8 0.86 -13.59 4.84
CA SER A 8 0.24 -13.01 3.66
C SER A 8 -0.95 -13.84 3.14
N LEU A 9 -1.86 -13.17 2.42
CA LEU A 9 -2.92 -13.81 1.65
C LEU A 9 -2.31 -14.63 0.51
N ALA A 10 -2.92 -15.79 0.24
CA ALA A 10 -2.50 -16.64 -0.86
C ALA A 10 -2.91 -16.04 -2.22
N PRO A 11 -2.10 -16.25 -3.29
CA PRO A 11 -2.54 -15.95 -4.66
C PRO A 11 -3.88 -16.63 -4.97
N GLY A 12 -4.76 -15.93 -5.70
CA GLY A 12 -6.11 -16.37 -6.00
C GLY A 12 -7.16 -15.99 -4.95
N THR A 13 -6.77 -15.50 -3.76
CA THR A 13 -7.72 -14.98 -2.76
C THR A 13 -8.52 -13.83 -3.36
N ILE A 14 -9.84 -13.86 -3.17
CA ILE A 14 -10.74 -12.78 -3.56
C ILE A 14 -11.01 -11.90 -2.33
N LEU A 15 -10.74 -10.61 -2.46
CA LEU A 15 -11.16 -9.58 -1.52
C LEU A 15 -12.39 -8.87 -2.08
N HIS A 16 -13.41 -8.73 -1.27
CA HIS A 16 -14.62 -7.99 -1.62
C HIS A 16 -14.50 -6.58 -1.05
N GLY A 17 -14.24 -5.60 -1.94
CA GLY A 17 -14.26 -4.18 -1.61
C GLY A 17 -15.69 -3.62 -1.61
N GLU A 18 -15.82 -2.31 -1.39
CA GLU A 18 -17.12 -1.64 -1.42
C GLU A 18 -17.60 -1.40 -2.85
N VAL A 19 -16.67 -1.23 -3.80
CA VAL A 19 -16.94 -0.90 -5.20
C VAL A 19 -16.57 -2.05 -6.11
N TYR A 20 -15.43 -2.69 -5.89
CA TYR A 20 -14.87 -3.73 -6.76
C TYR A 20 -14.46 -4.98 -5.98
N ASN A 21 -14.36 -6.10 -6.70
CA ASN A 21 -13.72 -7.31 -6.20
C ASN A 21 -12.27 -7.36 -6.69
N TYR A 22 -11.37 -7.87 -5.84
CA TYR A 22 -9.93 -7.90 -6.09
C TYR A 22 -9.39 -9.31 -5.94
N LYS A 23 -8.77 -9.84 -6.98
CA LYS A 23 -8.09 -11.14 -6.94
C LYS A 23 -6.61 -10.93 -6.67
N ILE A 24 -6.14 -11.38 -5.53
CA ILE A 24 -4.72 -11.32 -5.16
C ILE A 24 -3.88 -12.14 -6.14
N THR A 25 -2.84 -11.54 -6.70
CA THR A 25 -1.93 -12.19 -7.65
C THR A 25 -0.63 -12.59 -6.96
N LYS A 26 0.00 -11.64 -6.25
CA LYS A 26 1.25 -11.88 -5.53
C LYS A 26 1.49 -10.80 -4.47
N VAL A 27 2.42 -11.08 -3.56
CA VAL A 27 2.96 -10.07 -2.64
C VAL A 27 3.96 -9.18 -3.40
N LEU A 28 3.83 -7.86 -3.26
CA LEU A 28 4.78 -6.87 -3.77
C LEU A 28 5.81 -6.50 -2.72
N GLY A 29 5.42 -6.46 -1.45
CA GLY A 29 6.30 -6.13 -0.34
C GLY A 29 5.64 -6.39 1.01
N GLN A 30 6.47 -6.52 2.04
CA GLN A 30 6.01 -6.71 3.42
C GLN A 30 6.91 -5.92 4.36
N GLY A 31 6.30 -4.99 5.09
CA GLY A 31 6.93 -4.20 6.14
C GLY A 31 6.50 -4.60 7.54
N SER A 32 6.90 -3.80 8.53
CA SER A 32 6.52 -4.03 9.94
C SER A 32 5.02 -3.84 10.20
N TYR A 33 4.39 -2.92 9.46
CA TYR A 33 2.99 -2.51 9.69
C TYR A 33 2.04 -2.88 8.56
N GLY A 34 2.50 -3.57 7.52
CA GLY A 34 1.61 -3.92 6.43
C GLY A 34 2.20 -4.82 5.37
N ILE A 35 1.30 -5.37 4.57
CA ILE A 35 1.63 -6.22 3.42
C ILE A 35 1.02 -5.55 2.19
N THR A 36 1.80 -5.42 1.14
CA THR A 36 1.33 -4.87 -0.13
C THR A 36 1.24 -5.98 -1.17
N TYR A 37 0.10 -6.07 -1.82
CA TYR A 37 -0.21 -7.07 -2.83
C TYR A 37 -0.36 -6.43 -4.20
N LEU A 38 -0.03 -7.16 -5.25
CA LEU A 38 -0.57 -6.97 -6.58
C LEU A 38 -1.91 -7.72 -6.66
N ALA A 39 -2.91 -7.06 -7.19
CA ALA A 39 -4.22 -7.67 -7.43
C ALA A 39 -4.77 -7.25 -8.79
N GLU A 40 -5.68 -8.08 -9.29
CA GLU A 40 -6.49 -7.82 -10.47
C GLU A 40 -7.90 -7.43 -10.05
N THR A 41 -8.47 -6.41 -10.69
CA THR A 41 -9.88 -6.06 -10.57
C THR A 41 -10.51 -5.90 -11.94
N VAL A 42 -11.81 -6.12 -12.02
CA VAL A 42 -12.60 -5.84 -13.23
C VAL A 42 -13.31 -4.50 -13.00
N ASN A 43 -13.05 -3.54 -13.88
CA ASN A 43 -13.71 -2.24 -13.83
C ASN A 43 -15.11 -2.29 -14.45
N ILE A 44 -15.84 -1.16 -14.42
CA ILE A 44 -17.20 -1.05 -14.94
C ILE A 44 -17.33 -1.35 -16.45
N ASN A 45 -16.23 -1.37 -17.19
CA ASN A 45 -16.17 -1.71 -18.62
C ASN A 45 -15.69 -3.16 -18.82
N GLU A 46 -15.72 -4.01 -17.79
CA GLU A 46 -15.25 -5.39 -17.76
C GLU A 46 -13.74 -5.55 -18.10
N ALA A 47 -13.00 -4.45 -18.16
CA ALA A 47 -11.56 -4.50 -18.37
C ALA A 47 -10.82 -4.84 -17.07
N THR A 48 -9.95 -5.83 -17.13
CA THR A 48 -9.08 -6.18 -16.00
C THR A 48 -8.02 -5.09 -15.80
N CYS A 49 -7.95 -4.56 -14.58
CA CYS A 49 -6.96 -3.57 -14.16
C CYS A 49 -6.08 -4.11 -13.05
N LEU A 50 -4.79 -3.77 -13.09
CA LEU A 50 -3.86 -4.05 -12.01
C LEU A 50 -3.92 -2.94 -10.97
N VAL A 51 -3.99 -3.33 -9.70
CA VAL A 51 -3.96 -2.43 -8.54
C VAL A 51 -2.95 -2.92 -7.51
N ALA A 52 -2.46 -2.00 -6.70
CA ALA A 52 -1.73 -2.33 -5.49
C ALA A 52 -2.68 -2.22 -4.29
N ILE A 53 -2.65 -3.22 -3.41
CA ILE A 53 -3.49 -3.26 -2.20
C ILE A 53 -2.58 -3.36 -0.99
N LYS A 54 -2.61 -2.33 -0.13
CA LYS A 54 -1.91 -2.33 1.15
C LYS A 54 -2.87 -2.82 2.24
N GLU A 55 -2.50 -3.87 2.92
CA GLU A 55 -3.20 -4.43 4.08
C GLU A 55 -2.52 -3.97 5.36
N LEU A 56 -3.29 -3.52 6.34
CA LEU A 56 -2.76 -3.33 7.70
C LEU A 56 -2.51 -4.70 8.33
N PHE A 57 -1.25 -5.03 8.56
CA PHE A 57 -0.82 -6.26 9.22
C PHE A 57 0.45 -5.99 10.03
N ILE A 58 0.34 -5.98 11.35
CA ILE A 58 1.48 -5.73 12.24
C ILE A 58 2.17 -7.06 12.50
N ARG A 59 3.36 -7.25 11.91
CA ARG A 59 4.08 -8.53 11.91
C ARG A 59 4.26 -9.13 13.30
N GLU A 60 4.55 -8.30 14.30
CA GLU A 60 4.85 -8.74 15.66
C GLU A 60 3.59 -8.98 16.53
N ALA A 61 2.44 -8.46 16.11
CA ALA A 61 1.20 -8.48 16.87
C ALA A 61 0.07 -9.28 16.20
N CYS A 62 0.20 -9.57 14.90
CA CYS A 62 -0.84 -10.21 14.12
C CYS A 62 -0.45 -11.61 13.68
N THR A 63 -1.41 -12.50 13.70
CA THR A 63 -1.36 -13.81 13.04
C THR A 63 -2.51 -13.93 12.05
N ARG A 64 -2.50 -14.96 11.19
CA ARG A 64 -3.55 -15.16 10.20
C ARG A 64 -4.13 -16.56 10.29
N THR A 65 -5.46 -16.66 10.22
CA THR A 65 -6.18 -17.93 10.05
C THR A 65 -7.05 -17.82 8.81
N GLY A 66 -6.74 -18.58 7.76
CA GLY A 66 -7.34 -18.38 6.43
C GLY A 66 -7.06 -16.97 5.90
N THR A 67 -8.09 -16.15 5.70
CA THR A 67 -7.98 -14.76 5.32
C THR A 67 -8.00 -13.79 6.52
N THR A 68 -8.47 -14.23 7.68
CA THR A 68 -8.74 -13.39 8.85
C THR A 68 -7.47 -13.07 9.64
N VAL A 69 -7.29 -11.80 9.98
CA VAL A 69 -6.23 -11.31 10.86
C VAL A 69 -6.66 -11.45 12.32
N ASN A 70 -5.80 -12.08 13.13
CA ASN A 70 -5.98 -12.26 14.57
C ASN A 70 -4.92 -11.44 15.30
N THR A 71 -5.32 -10.67 16.29
CA THR A 71 -4.48 -9.71 17.02
C THR A 71 -4.12 -10.14 18.44
N GLY A 72 -4.60 -11.30 18.89
CA GLY A 72 -4.37 -11.78 20.24
C GLY A 72 -4.70 -10.72 21.30
N ASN A 73 -3.80 -10.54 22.27
CA ASN A 73 -3.95 -9.53 23.34
C ASN A 73 -3.69 -8.08 22.90
N ALA A 74 -3.20 -7.85 21.69
CA ALA A 74 -2.91 -6.52 21.12
C ALA A 74 -4.14 -5.86 20.46
N GLY A 75 -5.35 -6.34 20.70
CA GLY A 75 -6.58 -5.88 20.03
C GLY A 75 -6.87 -4.39 20.19
N THR A 76 -6.56 -3.81 21.35
CA THR A 76 -6.77 -2.36 21.61
C THR A 76 -5.81 -1.51 20.77
N ASP A 77 -4.54 -1.89 20.74
CA ASP A 77 -3.53 -1.17 19.95
C ASP A 77 -3.82 -1.33 18.45
N PHE A 78 -4.27 -2.49 18.02
CA PHE A 78 -4.64 -2.74 16.63
C PHE A 78 -5.83 -1.89 16.18
N ALA A 79 -6.82 -1.65 17.05
CA ALA A 79 -7.93 -0.74 16.76
C ALA A 79 -7.44 0.70 16.52
N TYR A 80 -6.49 1.18 17.31
CA TYR A 80 -5.84 2.47 17.08
C TYR A 80 -5.11 2.51 15.72
N PHE A 81 -4.33 1.47 15.37
CA PHE A 81 -3.65 1.40 14.08
C PHE A 81 -4.63 1.34 12.91
N LYS A 82 -5.79 0.67 13.05
CA LYS A 82 -6.85 0.70 12.02
C LYS A 82 -7.33 2.12 11.76
N GLN A 83 -7.66 2.87 12.81
CA GLN A 83 -8.12 4.26 12.66
C GLN A 83 -7.05 5.15 12.02
N LYS A 84 -5.79 4.99 12.43
CA LYS A 84 -4.68 5.74 11.86
C LYS A 84 -4.49 5.43 10.37
N PHE A 85 -4.54 4.15 9.99
CA PHE A 85 -4.42 3.69 8.62
C PHE A 85 -5.57 4.22 7.73
N GLU A 86 -6.81 4.16 8.22
CA GLU A 86 -7.99 4.71 7.52
C GLU A 86 -7.86 6.23 7.31
N LYS A 87 -7.42 6.95 8.34
CA LYS A 87 -7.21 8.40 8.28
C LYS A 87 -6.11 8.76 7.27
N GLU A 88 -5.00 8.02 7.26
CA GLU A 88 -3.92 8.20 6.29
C GLU A 88 -4.42 7.97 4.86
N ALA A 89 -5.12 6.86 4.61
CA ALA A 89 -5.70 6.54 3.31
C ALA A 89 -6.69 7.62 2.83
N LEU A 90 -7.55 8.12 3.74
CA LEU A 90 -8.47 9.20 3.44
C LEU A 90 -7.75 10.49 3.05
N HIS A 91 -6.68 10.83 3.74
CA HIS A 91 -5.87 12.00 3.41
C HIS A 91 -5.21 11.86 2.03
N ILE A 92 -4.62 10.70 1.72
CA ILE A 92 -4.04 10.46 0.39
C ILE A 92 -5.10 10.62 -0.70
N LYS A 93 -6.33 10.16 -0.47
CA LYS A 93 -7.46 10.29 -1.41
C LYS A 93 -7.79 11.75 -1.74
N THR A 94 -7.53 12.69 -0.84
CA THR A 94 -7.77 14.13 -1.09
C THR A 94 -6.69 14.81 -1.92
N LEU A 95 -5.52 14.17 -2.08
CA LEU A 95 -4.41 14.72 -2.83
C LEU A 95 -4.54 14.37 -4.32
N ASN A 96 -4.58 15.40 -5.16
CA ASN A 96 -4.56 15.24 -6.61
C ASN A 96 -3.29 15.88 -7.17
N HIS A 97 -2.27 15.06 -7.43
CA HIS A 97 -0.98 15.50 -7.93
C HIS A 97 -0.36 14.40 -8.81
N PRO A 98 0.30 14.73 -9.95
CA PRO A 98 0.81 13.73 -10.90
C PRO A 98 1.88 12.78 -10.32
N ASN A 99 2.55 13.18 -9.24
CA ASN A 99 3.56 12.37 -8.56
C ASN A 99 3.07 11.77 -7.22
N ILE A 100 1.76 11.69 -7.00
CA ILE A 100 1.13 11.00 -5.88
C ILE A 100 0.26 9.89 -6.43
N VAL A 101 0.40 8.67 -5.91
CA VAL A 101 -0.40 7.52 -6.32
C VAL A 101 -1.90 7.78 -6.11
N ARG A 102 -2.71 7.42 -7.09
CA ARG A 102 -4.16 7.57 -6.99
C ARG A 102 -4.75 6.49 -6.09
N SER A 103 -5.59 6.92 -5.16
CA SER A 103 -6.39 6.02 -4.33
C SER A 103 -7.67 5.63 -5.05
N ALA A 104 -7.99 4.34 -5.06
CA ALA A 104 -9.27 3.84 -5.56
C ALA A 104 -10.30 3.78 -4.44
N GLU A 105 -10.06 2.95 -3.43
CA GLU A 105 -10.93 2.80 -2.26
C GLU A 105 -10.17 2.35 -1.01
N THR A 106 -10.85 2.45 0.14
CA THR A 106 -10.43 1.86 1.40
C THR A 106 -11.60 1.07 1.96
N PHE A 107 -11.39 -0.16 2.34
CA PHE A 107 -12.46 -1.02 2.86
C PHE A 107 -12.00 -1.90 4.02
N LYS A 108 -12.97 -2.39 4.82
CA LYS A 108 -12.77 -3.28 5.96
C LYS A 108 -13.19 -4.69 5.59
N ALA A 109 -12.29 -5.64 5.74
CA ALA A 109 -12.57 -7.07 5.62
C ALA A 109 -11.57 -7.85 6.47
N ASN A 110 -11.85 -9.15 6.72
CA ASN A 110 -10.90 -10.07 7.35
C ASN A 110 -10.32 -9.56 8.68
N ASN A 111 -11.09 -8.80 9.45
CA ASN A 111 -10.70 -8.14 10.70
C ASN A 111 -9.56 -7.11 10.56
N THR A 112 -9.31 -6.60 9.35
CA THR A 112 -8.31 -5.57 9.07
C THR A 112 -8.84 -4.50 8.11
N VAL A 113 -7.96 -3.63 7.63
CA VAL A 113 -8.25 -2.55 6.67
C VAL A 113 -7.36 -2.71 5.46
N TYR A 114 -7.93 -2.50 4.29
CA TYR A 114 -7.27 -2.51 3.00
C TYR A 114 -7.34 -1.13 2.36
N PHE A 115 -6.24 -0.70 1.79
CA PHE A 115 -6.13 0.53 1.00
C PHE A 115 -5.72 0.17 -0.43
N VAL A 116 -6.60 0.47 -1.39
CA VAL A 116 -6.41 0.18 -2.81
C VAL A 116 -5.91 1.41 -3.54
N MET A 117 -4.85 1.25 -4.31
CA MET A 117 -4.22 2.32 -5.08
C MET A 117 -3.81 1.82 -6.47
N GLU A 118 -3.54 2.74 -7.37
CA GLU A 118 -2.99 2.40 -8.67
C GLU A 118 -1.67 1.62 -8.54
N PHE A 119 -1.49 0.63 -9.39
CA PHE A 119 -0.24 -0.10 -9.48
C PHE A 119 0.72 0.63 -10.42
N ILE A 120 1.87 1.01 -9.91
CA ILE A 120 2.94 1.60 -10.71
C ILE A 120 3.87 0.48 -11.20
N ASN A 121 3.82 0.20 -12.49
CA ASN A 121 4.72 -0.77 -13.12
C ASN A 121 6.09 -0.12 -13.40
N GLY A 122 6.95 -0.10 -12.40
CA GLY A 122 8.27 0.53 -12.44
C GLY A 122 9.22 -0.04 -11.39
N GLU A 123 10.33 0.66 -11.21
CA GLU A 123 11.32 0.34 -10.18
C GLU A 123 11.39 1.46 -9.14
N SER A 124 11.73 1.13 -7.88
CA SER A 124 12.05 2.15 -6.89
C SER A 124 13.36 2.87 -7.24
N LEU A 125 13.53 4.07 -6.71
CA LEU A 125 14.77 4.83 -6.89
C LEU A 125 15.97 4.07 -6.30
N SER A 126 15.75 3.37 -5.20
CA SER A 126 16.74 2.48 -4.56
C SER A 126 17.23 1.41 -5.52
N ASN A 127 16.31 0.68 -6.17
CA ASN A 127 16.64 -0.36 -7.15
C ASN A 127 17.35 0.23 -8.38
N ARG A 128 16.90 1.40 -8.84
CA ARG A 128 17.53 2.10 -9.95
C ARG A 128 18.98 2.49 -9.64
N ILE A 129 19.24 3.06 -8.45
CA ILE A 129 20.59 3.40 -8.00
C ILE A 129 21.44 2.14 -7.85
N ALA A 130 20.91 1.07 -7.27
CA ALA A 130 21.63 -0.20 -7.11
C ALA A 130 22.05 -0.79 -8.48
N ARG A 131 21.19 -0.67 -9.50
CA ARG A 131 21.46 -1.16 -10.86
C ARG A 131 22.43 -0.29 -11.62
N LEU A 132 22.37 1.05 -11.48
CA LEU A 132 23.19 2.00 -12.24
C LEU A 132 24.47 2.43 -11.51
N GLY A 133 24.59 2.19 -10.22
CA GLY A 133 25.64 2.68 -9.35
C GLY A 133 25.43 4.15 -8.94
N ARG A 134 25.04 4.99 -9.86
CA ARG A 134 24.74 6.42 -9.63
C ARG A 134 23.77 6.95 -10.67
N LEU A 135 23.11 8.05 -10.33
CA LEU A 135 22.31 8.83 -11.29
C LEU A 135 23.18 9.91 -11.93
N SER A 136 22.80 10.35 -13.12
CA SER A 136 23.32 11.59 -13.67
C SER A 136 22.81 12.80 -12.87
N GLU A 137 23.54 13.91 -12.89
CA GLU A 137 23.13 15.14 -12.21
C GLU A 137 21.75 15.63 -12.70
N SER A 138 21.53 15.62 -14.01
CA SER A 138 20.25 16.05 -14.59
C SER A 138 19.08 15.17 -14.14
N GLU A 139 19.28 13.87 -14.03
CA GLU A 139 18.27 12.93 -13.55
C GLU A 139 17.99 13.14 -12.05
N ALA A 140 19.03 13.26 -11.23
CA ALA A 140 18.90 13.53 -9.80
C ALA A 140 18.17 14.85 -9.56
N LEU A 141 18.49 15.91 -10.27
CA LEU A 141 17.80 17.19 -10.20
C LEU A 141 16.33 17.11 -10.62
N ASN A 142 16.03 16.34 -11.68
CA ASN A 142 14.65 16.15 -12.13
C ASN A 142 13.81 15.43 -11.07
N ILE A 143 14.34 14.34 -10.49
CA ILE A 143 13.67 13.59 -9.40
C ILE A 143 13.48 14.49 -8.17
N THR A 144 14.52 15.24 -7.78
CA THR A 144 14.45 16.16 -6.63
C THR A 144 13.38 17.23 -6.83
N ARG A 145 13.26 17.79 -8.04
CA ARG A 145 12.20 18.78 -8.34
C ARG A 145 10.80 18.19 -8.24
N GLN A 146 10.60 16.97 -8.74
CA GLN A 146 9.30 16.28 -8.64
C GLN A 146 8.93 15.99 -7.18
N ILE A 147 9.87 15.49 -6.38
CA ILE A 147 9.67 15.26 -4.93
C ILE A 147 9.36 16.60 -4.24
N GLY A 148 10.14 17.64 -4.50
CA GLY A 148 9.93 18.97 -3.90
C GLY A 148 8.57 19.56 -4.25
N ALA A 149 8.10 19.41 -5.50
CA ALA A 149 6.77 19.84 -5.92
C ALA A 149 5.67 19.06 -5.19
N THR A 150 5.85 17.75 -5.03
CA THR A 150 4.93 16.87 -4.31
C THR A 150 4.85 17.25 -2.83
N LEU A 151 5.99 17.42 -2.16
CA LEU A 151 6.03 17.84 -0.75
C LEU A 151 5.38 19.20 -0.55
N ARG A 152 5.63 20.16 -1.43
CA ARG A 152 4.95 21.47 -1.39
C ARG A 152 3.43 21.32 -1.50
N HIS A 153 2.93 20.44 -2.39
CA HIS A 153 1.51 20.16 -2.52
C HIS A 153 0.94 19.57 -1.24
N MET A 154 1.61 18.58 -0.63
CA MET A 154 1.21 17.97 0.64
C MET A 154 1.17 19.00 1.78
N HIS A 155 2.20 19.85 1.90
CA HIS A 155 2.29 20.89 2.91
C HIS A 155 1.17 21.93 2.78
N ALA A 156 0.79 22.30 1.54
CA ALA A 156 -0.35 23.17 1.28
C ALA A 156 -1.70 22.57 1.76
N HIS A 157 -1.77 21.24 1.92
CA HIS A 157 -2.90 20.52 2.50
C HIS A 157 -2.70 20.14 3.98
N ASN A 158 -1.75 20.80 4.68
CA ASN A 158 -1.40 20.52 6.07
C ASN A 158 -0.97 19.07 6.34
N MET A 159 -0.30 18.43 5.38
CA MET A 159 0.20 17.07 5.49
C MET A 159 1.72 17.05 5.44
N LEU A 160 2.33 16.22 6.30
CA LEU A 160 3.75 15.93 6.29
C LEU A 160 3.99 14.48 5.88
N HIS A 161 4.97 14.23 5.00
CA HIS A 161 5.30 12.86 4.55
C HIS A 161 6.01 12.03 5.62
N LEU A 162 6.96 12.63 6.33
CA LEU A 162 7.74 12.08 7.46
C LEU A 162 8.62 10.84 7.17
N ASP A 163 8.58 10.27 5.95
CA ASP A 163 9.35 9.07 5.56
C ASP A 163 9.76 9.15 4.07
N VAL A 164 10.37 10.27 3.66
CA VAL A 164 10.88 10.42 2.29
C VAL A 164 12.18 9.63 2.16
N LYS A 165 12.16 8.61 1.30
CA LYS A 165 13.30 7.70 1.08
C LYS A 165 13.30 7.15 -0.35
N PRO A 166 14.41 6.58 -0.83
CA PRO A 166 14.51 6.06 -2.20
C PRO A 166 13.76 4.74 -2.47
N ASP A 167 13.24 4.08 -1.44
CA ASP A 167 12.58 2.76 -1.51
C ASP A 167 11.21 2.80 -2.20
#